data_3a47228e92e39f1c074b9e4c9f726055
#
_entry.id   3a47228e92e39f1c074b9e4c9f726055
#
_cell.length_a   1.000
_cell.length_b   1.000
_cell.length_c   1.000
_cell.angle_alpha   90.00
_cell.angle_beta   90.00
_cell.angle_gamma   90.00
#
_symmetry.space_group_name_H-M   'P 1'
#
loop_
_entity.id
_entity.type
_entity.pdbx_description
1 polymer ?
#
loop_
_entity_poly.entity_id
_entity_poly.type
_entity_poly.pdbx_seq_one_letter_code
_entity_poly.pdbx_strand_id
1 'polypeptide(L)'
;SEDACPNLHNLYQNYSNGYFKVPSVGAGTANTEFEVLTGMNLRYFGPGEYPYKTYSKKHPTESAATALASLGYGTHALHDNTGNFYSRANVFNNMGFDTFTSKEFMNVLQTTENGWAKDEILTQHIMEAMDTTKQEDFVFTVSVQGHGNYPETQVIENPKIKVEGIEDEALKNKWEYYVNQVYEMDQFVGDLIKAVEERNEPSVVVFYGDHLPTMGLKAEDLKSRYLYNTNYVIWDNIGLQKDDKNIPAYQLMSEVLNRLDIHSGTVFNYHQQRKGTKNYLSDLELLQYDILYGKQYVYNGKAPITEGHMVMGIRNVSLSSIVPQLNSGYSLYGENFTKYSRVYVNGEKQKSSFLNNTRINLSETELKDGDVIQVGQVGSSDTIFRMSDKYTYQNGQLVKQEGTATDKSKSWVDQDYDVN
;
A
#
# COMPACT_ATOMS: atom_id res chain seq x y z
N SER A 1 -11.25 31.42 -6.73
CA SER A 1 -11.26 29.95 -6.68
C SER A 1 -10.26 29.47 -5.62
N GLU A 2 -10.67 28.60 -4.73
CA GLU A 2 -9.77 28.00 -3.75
C GLU A 2 -8.91 26.91 -4.42
N ASP A 3 -7.67 26.79 -3.96
CA ASP A 3 -6.75 25.75 -4.42
C ASP A 3 -7.02 24.42 -3.68
N ALA A 4 -7.32 23.38 -4.42
CA ALA A 4 -7.57 22.06 -3.84
C ALA A 4 -6.28 21.31 -3.47
N CYS A 5 -5.13 21.71 -4.01
CA CYS A 5 -3.85 21.03 -3.83
C CYS A 5 -2.70 22.00 -3.54
N PRO A 6 -2.80 22.87 -2.50
CA PRO A 6 -1.78 23.89 -2.26
C PRO A 6 -0.39 23.30 -1.97
N ASN A 7 -0.30 22.20 -1.25
CA ASN A 7 0.97 21.54 -0.96
C ASN A 7 1.61 20.93 -2.21
N LEU A 8 0.87 20.20 -3.02
CA LEU A 8 1.37 19.65 -4.29
C LEU A 8 1.77 20.77 -5.27
N HIS A 9 0.98 21.86 -5.38
CA HIS A 9 1.34 22.98 -6.24
C HIS A 9 2.64 23.65 -5.79
N ASN A 10 2.86 23.79 -4.48
CA ASN A 10 4.13 24.28 -3.96
C ASN A 10 5.30 23.33 -4.30
N LEU A 11 5.09 22.03 -4.21
CA LEU A 11 6.11 21.03 -4.60
C LEU A 11 6.42 21.12 -6.11
N TYR A 12 5.41 21.27 -6.97
CA TYR A 12 5.62 21.40 -8.42
C TYR A 12 6.42 22.65 -8.80
N GLN A 13 6.31 23.72 -8.04
CA GLN A 13 7.11 24.93 -8.30
C GLN A 13 8.59 24.73 -7.96
N ASN A 14 8.90 23.96 -6.93
CA ASN A 14 10.24 23.88 -6.34
C ASN A 14 11.01 22.60 -6.67
N TYR A 15 10.31 21.54 -7.07
CA TYR A 15 10.90 20.21 -7.27
C TYR A 15 10.57 19.65 -8.64
N SER A 16 11.33 18.64 -9.06
CA SER A 16 11.18 17.98 -10.37
C SER A 16 9.81 17.37 -10.51
N ASN A 17 9.12 17.69 -11.59
CA ASN A 17 7.77 17.21 -11.87
C ASN A 17 7.48 17.11 -13.37
N GLY A 18 6.30 16.66 -13.70
CA GLY A 18 5.80 16.61 -15.08
C GLY A 18 4.55 15.75 -15.19
N TYR A 19 4.12 15.54 -16.43
CA TYR A 19 3.10 14.55 -16.72
C TYR A 19 3.63 13.15 -16.49
N PHE A 20 2.77 12.31 -15.94
CA PHE A 20 3.03 10.92 -15.62
C PHE A 20 2.11 10.04 -16.44
N LYS A 21 2.66 9.35 -17.44
CA LYS A 21 1.89 8.45 -18.30
C LYS A 21 1.62 7.14 -17.58
N VAL A 22 0.35 6.84 -17.38
CA VAL A 22 -0.13 5.67 -16.64
C VAL A 22 -0.88 4.69 -17.54
N PRO A 23 -0.92 3.40 -17.21
CA PRO A 23 -1.59 2.38 -18.03
C PRO A 23 -3.10 2.31 -17.82
N SER A 24 -3.67 3.11 -16.91
CA SER A 24 -5.05 2.98 -16.45
C SER A 24 -5.79 4.30 -16.43
N VAL A 25 -7.13 4.25 -16.60
CA VAL A 25 -8.05 5.39 -16.50
C VAL A 25 -9.25 4.97 -15.67
N GLY A 26 -9.63 5.78 -14.68
CA GLY A 26 -10.82 5.57 -13.87
C GLY A 26 -10.72 4.47 -12.81
N ALA A 27 -9.93 3.45 -13.07
CA ALA A 27 -9.64 2.33 -12.18
C ALA A 27 -8.35 1.65 -12.62
N GLY A 28 -7.84 0.70 -11.83
CA GLY A 28 -6.67 -0.08 -12.20
C GLY A 28 -5.38 0.39 -11.53
N THR A 29 -5.45 0.86 -10.30
CA THR A 29 -4.30 1.25 -9.46
C THR A 29 -3.18 0.20 -9.51
N ALA A 30 -3.53 -1.09 -9.40
CA ALA A 30 -2.57 -2.20 -9.44
C ALA A 30 -1.73 -2.25 -10.73
N ASN A 31 -2.26 -1.79 -11.85
CA ASN A 31 -1.53 -1.76 -13.12
C ASN A 31 -0.45 -0.67 -13.11
N THR A 32 -0.75 0.48 -12.56
CA THR A 32 0.26 1.55 -12.36
C THR A 32 1.30 1.14 -11.32
N GLU A 33 0.88 0.53 -10.21
CA GLU A 33 1.80 -0.03 -9.20
C GLU A 33 2.78 -1.04 -9.83
N PHE A 34 2.28 -1.93 -10.68
CA PHE A 34 3.11 -2.92 -11.37
C PHE A 34 4.20 -2.26 -12.22
N GLU A 35 3.84 -1.27 -13.04
CA GLU A 35 4.82 -0.53 -13.84
C GLU A 35 5.85 0.21 -12.98
N VAL A 36 5.40 0.87 -11.91
CA VAL A 36 6.30 1.60 -11.00
C VAL A 36 7.25 0.64 -10.29
N LEU A 37 6.75 -0.44 -9.71
CA LEU A 37 7.54 -1.34 -8.89
C LEU A 37 8.47 -2.25 -9.69
N THR A 38 8.11 -2.64 -10.91
CA THR A 38 8.90 -3.58 -11.71
C THR A 38 9.68 -2.94 -12.84
N GLY A 39 9.29 -1.76 -13.29
CA GLY A 39 9.80 -1.14 -14.52
C GLY A 39 9.31 -1.79 -15.82
N MET A 40 8.43 -2.78 -15.72
CA MET A 40 7.86 -3.46 -16.88
C MET A 40 6.67 -2.69 -17.45
N ASN A 41 6.37 -2.89 -18.74
CA ASN A 41 5.35 -2.14 -19.45
C ASN A 41 4.10 -3.01 -19.68
N LEU A 42 2.94 -2.50 -19.27
CA LEU A 42 1.65 -3.18 -19.42
C LEU A 42 1.24 -3.45 -20.88
N ARG A 43 1.78 -2.70 -21.85
CA ARG A 43 1.44 -2.90 -23.26
C ARG A 43 1.77 -4.31 -23.79
N TYR A 44 2.65 -5.04 -23.10
CA TYR A 44 3.06 -6.40 -23.49
C TYR A 44 2.21 -7.50 -22.83
N PHE A 45 1.19 -7.11 -22.07
CA PHE A 45 0.16 -8.00 -21.54
C PHE A 45 -1.11 -7.95 -22.39
N GLY A 46 -2.03 -8.87 -22.17
CA GLY A 46 -3.32 -8.88 -22.86
C GLY A 46 -4.18 -7.65 -22.51
N PRO A 47 -5.08 -7.23 -23.43
CA PRO A 47 -5.98 -6.12 -23.17
C PRO A 47 -6.81 -6.34 -21.89
N GLY A 48 -6.82 -5.39 -20.97
CA GLY A 48 -7.54 -5.48 -19.69
C GLY A 48 -6.93 -6.43 -18.66
N GLU A 49 -5.75 -6.97 -18.93
CA GLU A 49 -5.06 -7.85 -17.98
C GLU A 49 -4.52 -7.08 -16.78
N TYR A 50 -4.61 -7.72 -15.63
CA TYR A 50 -4.01 -7.27 -14.39
C TYR A 50 -2.90 -8.24 -13.97
N PRO A 51 -1.61 -7.89 -14.17
CA PRO A 51 -0.49 -8.76 -13.77
C PRO A 51 -0.53 -9.17 -12.31
N TYR A 52 -1.08 -8.35 -11.43
CA TYR A 52 -1.29 -8.71 -10.03
C TYR A 52 -2.16 -9.95 -9.87
N LYS A 53 -3.18 -10.13 -10.73
CA LYS A 53 -4.12 -11.26 -10.70
C LYS A 53 -3.60 -12.47 -11.46
N THR A 54 -2.98 -12.24 -12.62
CA THR A 54 -2.61 -13.31 -13.55
C THR A 54 -1.21 -13.88 -13.32
N TYR A 55 -0.30 -13.09 -12.77
CA TYR A 55 1.10 -13.47 -12.60
C TYR A 55 1.65 -13.25 -11.17
N SER A 56 1.71 -12.01 -10.72
CA SER A 56 2.51 -11.62 -9.54
C SER A 56 1.98 -12.19 -8.22
N LYS A 57 0.70 -12.55 -8.13
CA LYS A 57 0.18 -13.21 -6.92
C LYS A 57 0.74 -14.61 -6.69
N LYS A 58 1.28 -15.26 -7.74
CA LYS A 58 1.78 -16.65 -7.71
C LYS A 58 3.27 -16.79 -8.02
N HIS A 59 3.89 -15.76 -8.60
CA HIS A 59 5.26 -15.85 -9.08
C HIS A 59 6.14 -14.74 -8.51
N PRO A 60 7.31 -15.10 -7.95
CA PRO A 60 8.33 -14.11 -7.57
C PRO A 60 8.70 -13.22 -8.75
N THR A 61 8.80 -11.93 -8.50
CA THR A 61 9.11 -10.93 -9.53
C THR A 61 10.09 -9.91 -8.98
N GLU A 62 11.21 -9.69 -9.67
CA GLU A 62 12.15 -8.62 -9.33
C GLU A 62 11.43 -7.26 -9.34
N SER A 63 11.69 -6.45 -8.34
CA SER A 63 11.04 -5.17 -8.12
C SER A 63 12.01 -4.12 -7.54
N ALA A 64 11.51 -2.91 -7.31
CA ALA A 64 12.24 -1.88 -6.56
C ALA A 64 12.60 -2.36 -5.14
N ALA A 65 11.75 -3.17 -4.51
CA ALA A 65 12.04 -3.74 -3.19
C ALA A 65 13.26 -4.68 -3.24
N THR A 66 13.31 -5.63 -4.20
CA THR A 66 14.47 -6.51 -4.33
C THR A 66 15.74 -5.75 -4.71
N ALA A 67 15.64 -4.76 -5.60
CA ALA A 67 16.77 -3.95 -6.03
C ALA A 67 17.40 -3.17 -4.86
N LEU A 68 16.59 -2.55 -4.01
CA LEU A 68 17.06 -1.78 -2.86
C LEU A 68 17.44 -2.68 -1.67
N ALA A 69 16.73 -3.79 -1.45
CA ALA A 69 17.11 -4.78 -0.44
C ALA A 69 18.51 -5.36 -0.71
N SER A 70 18.91 -5.53 -1.98
CA SER A 70 20.25 -5.97 -2.35
C SER A 70 21.37 -5.01 -1.92
N LEU A 71 21.01 -3.76 -1.64
CA LEU A 71 21.90 -2.71 -1.14
C LEU A 71 21.79 -2.50 0.38
N GLY A 72 21.01 -3.31 1.07
CA GLY A 72 20.84 -3.26 2.52
C GLY A 72 19.65 -2.44 3.02
N TYR A 73 18.80 -1.92 2.14
CA TYR A 73 17.58 -1.20 2.53
C TYR A 73 16.56 -2.13 3.20
N GLY A 74 15.90 -1.64 4.26
CA GLY A 74 14.63 -2.19 4.71
C GLY A 74 13.52 -1.82 3.71
N THR A 75 12.59 -2.74 3.45
CA THR A 75 11.56 -2.52 2.43
C THR A 75 10.16 -2.69 2.99
N HIS A 76 9.35 -1.65 2.91
CA HIS A 76 8.06 -1.57 3.55
C HIS A 76 6.98 -1.15 2.55
N ALA A 77 5.90 -1.93 2.48
CA ALA A 77 4.69 -1.55 1.77
C ALA A 77 3.60 -1.14 2.77
N LEU A 78 2.79 -0.15 2.42
CA LEU A 78 1.65 0.31 3.22
C LEU A 78 0.45 0.59 2.33
N HIS A 79 -0.74 0.31 2.87
CA HIS A 79 -2.00 0.66 2.22
C HIS A 79 -3.11 0.80 3.27
N ASP A 80 -3.83 1.91 3.26
CA ASP A 80 -4.94 2.16 4.18
C ASP A 80 -6.28 1.53 3.72
N ASN A 81 -6.18 0.51 2.86
CA ASN A 81 -7.25 -0.43 2.52
C ASN A 81 -6.82 -1.87 2.81
N THR A 82 -7.69 -2.84 2.54
CA THR A 82 -7.49 -4.25 2.89
C THR A 82 -6.31 -4.88 2.15
N GLY A 83 -5.56 -5.75 2.83
CA GLY A 83 -4.40 -6.43 2.29
C GLY A 83 -4.71 -7.44 1.18
N ASN A 84 -5.95 -7.92 1.13
CA ASN A 84 -6.42 -8.84 0.09
C ASN A 84 -6.74 -8.13 -1.25
N PHE A 85 -7.07 -6.85 -1.21
CA PHE A 85 -7.49 -6.12 -2.41
C PHE A 85 -6.37 -6.12 -3.46
N TYR A 86 -6.68 -6.53 -4.69
CA TYR A 86 -5.71 -6.84 -5.76
C TYR A 86 -4.68 -7.91 -5.38
N SER A 87 -4.97 -8.76 -4.41
CA SER A 87 -4.01 -9.77 -3.88
C SER A 87 -2.69 -9.16 -3.41
N ARG A 88 -2.69 -7.93 -2.92
CA ARG A 88 -1.46 -7.19 -2.58
C ARG A 88 -0.59 -7.91 -1.56
N ALA A 89 -1.16 -8.61 -0.59
CA ALA A 89 -0.36 -9.38 0.36
C ALA A 89 0.53 -10.41 -0.37
N ASN A 90 -0.05 -11.18 -1.29
CA ASN A 90 0.70 -12.15 -2.10
C ASN A 90 1.69 -11.46 -3.05
N VAL A 91 1.23 -10.40 -3.72
CA VAL A 91 2.04 -9.67 -4.71
C VAL A 91 3.26 -9.04 -4.07
N PHE A 92 3.09 -8.31 -2.97
CA PHE A 92 4.22 -7.65 -2.30
C PHE A 92 5.18 -8.65 -1.65
N ASN A 93 4.67 -9.80 -1.16
CA ASN A 93 5.53 -10.90 -0.76
C ASN A 93 6.39 -11.41 -1.92
N ASN A 94 5.78 -11.65 -3.08
CA ASN A 94 6.47 -12.11 -4.28
C ASN A 94 7.38 -11.07 -4.91
N MET A 95 7.17 -9.79 -4.61
CA MET A 95 8.05 -8.68 -5.02
C MET A 95 9.19 -8.40 -4.04
N GLY A 96 9.28 -9.15 -2.93
CA GLY A 96 10.42 -9.09 -2.01
C GLY A 96 10.36 -8.00 -0.96
N PHE A 97 9.20 -7.45 -0.64
CA PHE A 97 9.03 -6.55 0.51
C PHE A 97 9.28 -7.29 1.82
N ASP A 98 9.86 -6.61 2.81
CA ASP A 98 10.06 -7.15 4.15
C ASP A 98 8.78 -7.09 4.98
N THR A 99 8.00 -6.01 4.85
CA THR A 99 6.74 -5.81 5.58
C THR A 99 5.65 -5.23 4.70
N PHE A 100 4.40 -5.56 5.04
CA PHE A 100 3.23 -4.89 4.48
C PHE A 100 2.25 -4.53 5.60
N THR A 101 2.04 -3.25 5.82
CA THR A 101 1.07 -2.72 6.76
C THR A 101 -0.19 -2.31 6.01
N SER A 102 -1.20 -3.17 6.06
CA SER A 102 -2.52 -2.91 5.49
C SER A 102 -3.50 -2.40 6.55
N LYS A 103 -4.70 -2.03 6.14
CA LYS A 103 -5.75 -1.49 7.03
C LYS A 103 -6.04 -2.38 8.24
N GLU A 104 -5.89 -3.69 8.10
CA GLU A 104 -6.08 -4.65 9.17
C GLU A 104 -5.12 -4.44 10.36
N PHE A 105 -4.02 -3.71 10.14
CA PHE A 105 -3.03 -3.36 11.16
C PHE A 105 -3.10 -1.90 11.59
N MET A 106 -4.16 -1.17 11.18
CA MET A 106 -4.36 0.24 11.48
C MET A 106 -5.61 0.44 12.33
N ASN A 107 -5.55 1.38 13.27
CA ASN A 107 -6.72 1.90 13.95
C ASN A 107 -7.17 3.20 13.28
N VAL A 108 -7.88 3.08 12.17
CA VAL A 108 -8.40 4.22 11.41
C VAL A 108 -9.39 4.98 12.28
N LEU A 109 -9.09 6.24 12.55
CA LEU A 109 -9.92 7.13 13.39
C LEU A 109 -11.05 7.76 12.57
N GLN A 110 -10.79 8.07 11.31
CA GLN A 110 -11.73 8.76 10.45
C GLN A 110 -11.85 8.05 9.10
N THR A 111 -13.09 8.04 8.62
CA THR A 111 -13.42 7.55 7.27
C THR A 111 -14.12 8.64 6.49
N THR A 112 -14.06 8.55 5.16
CA THR A 112 -14.88 9.37 4.27
C THR A 112 -16.35 8.96 4.41
N GLU A 113 -17.24 9.76 3.85
CA GLU A 113 -18.69 9.46 3.81
C GLU A 113 -18.98 8.15 3.05
N ASN A 114 -18.08 7.75 2.14
CA ASN A 114 -18.11 6.45 1.44
C ASN A 114 -17.45 5.30 2.20
N GLY A 115 -16.92 5.54 3.40
CA GLY A 115 -16.31 4.53 4.25
C GLY A 115 -14.85 4.20 3.95
N TRP A 116 -14.18 4.95 3.05
CA TRP A 116 -12.74 4.83 2.85
C TRP A 116 -11.98 5.42 4.04
N ALA A 117 -10.84 4.85 4.38
CA ALA A 117 -9.95 5.45 5.36
C ALA A 117 -9.48 6.83 4.88
N LYS A 118 -9.34 7.80 5.79
CA LYS A 118 -8.67 9.06 5.48
C LYS A 118 -7.17 8.86 5.50
N ASP A 119 -6.48 9.37 4.47
CA ASP A 119 -5.04 9.12 4.23
C ASP A 119 -4.13 9.70 5.32
N GLU A 120 -4.62 10.58 6.18
CA GLU A 120 -3.85 11.14 7.31
C GLU A 120 -3.21 10.09 8.21
N ILE A 121 -3.82 8.89 8.33
CA ILE A 121 -3.32 7.77 9.11
C ILE A 121 -1.96 7.24 8.58
N LEU A 122 -1.69 7.43 7.29
CA LEU A 122 -0.50 6.88 6.64
C LEU A 122 0.79 7.53 7.12
N THR A 123 0.80 8.82 7.46
CA THR A 123 2.01 9.50 7.96
C THR A 123 2.59 8.79 9.18
N GLN A 124 1.74 8.51 10.17
CA GLN A 124 2.15 7.78 11.38
C GLN A 124 2.73 6.40 11.03
N HIS A 125 2.02 5.62 10.22
CA HIS A 125 2.44 4.26 9.90
C HIS A 125 3.68 4.19 9.01
N ILE A 126 3.91 5.18 8.15
CA ILE A 126 5.16 5.32 7.39
C ILE A 126 6.33 5.56 8.34
N MET A 127 6.19 6.52 9.27
CA MET A 127 7.24 6.80 10.27
C MET A 127 7.53 5.56 11.13
N GLU A 128 6.50 4.89 11.63
CA GLU A 128 6.62 3.67 12.42
C GLU A 128 7.32 2.53 11.66
N ALA A 129 7.03 2.36 10.37
CA ALA A 129 7.71 1.36 9.55
C ALA A 129 9.21 1.64 9.42
N MET A 130 9.59 2.88 9.16
CA MET A 130 11.00 3.28 9.11
C MET A 130 11.72 3.12 10.45
N ASP A 131 11.03 3.31 11.57
CA ASP A 131 11.60 3.14 12.92
C ASP A 131 11.90 1.67 13.27
N THR A 132 11.39 0.70 12.49
CA THR A 132 11.68 -0.73 12.71
C THR A 132 13.06 -1.16 12.22
N THR A 133 13.73 -0.35 11.43
CA THR A 133 15.04 -0.64 10.83
C THR A 133 16.09 0.38 11.30
N LYS A 134 17.37 0.03 11.18
CA LYS A 134 18.50 0.91 11.50
C LYS A 134 19.26 1.37 10.26
N GLN A 135 18.96 0.76 9.14
CA GLN A 135 19.52 1.06 7.82
C GLN A 135 18.57 1.99 7.05
N GLU A 136 18.93 2.30 5.84
CA GLU A 136 18.09 3.03 4.91
C GLU A 136 16.80 2.26 4.60
N ASP A 137 15.74 2.98 4.31
CA ASP A 137 14.43 2.40 4.04
C ASP A 137 13.93 2.75 2.63
N PHE A 138 13.28 1.79 2.02
CA PHE A 138 12.38 1.98 0.89
C PHE A 138 10.95 1.76 1.34
N VAL A 139 10.12 2.78 1.19
CA VAL A 139 8.71 2.73 1.59
C VAL A 139 7.84 2.97 0.36
N PHE A 140 6.96 2.02 0.07
CA PHE A 140 5.95 2.12 -0.99
C PHE A 140 4.56 2.19 -0.38
N THR A 141 3.87 3.30 -0.58
CA THR A 141 2.56 3.57 0.05
C THR A 141 1.50 3.82 -1.00
N VAL A 142 0.34 3.18 -0.81
CA VAL A 142 -0.86 3.38 -1.63
C VAL A 142 -1.95 3.99 -0.76
N SER A 143 -2.45 5.16 -1.15
CA SER A 143 -3.57 5.83 -0.49
C SER A 143 -4.92 5.40 -1.06
N VAL A 144 -6.03 5.65 -0.37
CA VAL A 144 -7.37 5.25 -0.82
C VAL A 144 -8.43 6.35 -0.74
N GLN A 145 -8.18 7.44 -0.04
CA GLN A 145 -9.21 8.45 0.27
C GLN A 145 -9.90 9.02 -0.98
N GLY A 146 -9.16 9.25 -2.05
CA GLY A 146 -9.69 9.77 -3.32
C GLY A 146 -10.43 8.75 -4.20
N HIS A 147 -10.60 7.50 -3.73
CA HIS A 147 -11.23 6.43 -4.50
C HIS A 147 -12.75 6.64 -4.66
N GLY A 148 -13.30 6.23 -5.82
CA GLY A 148 -14.75 6.12 -6.04
C GLY A 148 -15.40 5.04 -5.14
N ASN A 149 -16.71 4.88 -5.08
CA ASN A 149 -17.71 5.58 -5.88
C ASN A 149 -17.96 6.99 -5.35
N TYR A 150 -18.24 7.93 -6.24
CA TYR A 150 -18.51 9.32 -5.87
C TYR A 150 -20.02 9.52 -5.68
N PRO A 151 -20.48 10.10 -4.54
CA PRO A 151 -21.91 10.29 -4.27
C PRO A 151 -22.58 11.27 -5.24
N GLU A 152 -23.78 10.93 -5.70
CA GLU A 152 -24.60 11.80 -6.56
C GLU A 152 -25.41 12.85 -5.76
N THR A 153 -25.42 12.71 -4.44
CA THR A 153 -26.04 13.63 -3.51
C THR A 153 -24.99 14.31 -2.65
N GLN A 154 -25.33 15.48 -2.12
CA GLN A 154 -24.44 16.18 -1.20
C GLN A 154 -24.35 15.42 0.13
N VAL A 155 -23.18 14.90 0.47
CA VAL A 155 -22.93 14.15 1.70
C VAL A 155 -22.00 14.88 2.66
N ILE A 156 -21.21 15.85 2.17
CA ILE A 156 -20.36 16.70 3.01
C ILE A 156 -21.19 17.89 3.47
N GLU A 157 -21.43 18.00 4.77
CA GLU A 157 -22.28 19.04 5.35
C GLU A 157 -21.71 20.46 5.14
N ASN A 158 -20.40 20.61 5.35
CA ASN A 158 -19.69 21.89 5.21
C ASN A 158 -18.43 21.69 4.35
N PRO A 159 -18.57 21.61 3.01
CA PRO A 159 -17.43 21.39 2.14
C PRO A 159 -16.45 22.56 2.21
N LYS A 160 -15.17 22.27 2.33
CA LYS A 160 -14.10 23.27 2.31
C LYS A 160 -14.00 23.93 0.94
N ILE A 161 -14.20 23.16 -0.10
CA ILE A 161 -14.20 23.62 -1.49
C ILE A 161 -15.58 23.37 -2.08
N LYS A 162 -16.16 24.43 -2.67
CA LYS A 162 -17.43 24.35 -3.38
C LYS A 162 -17.20 24.32 -4.89
N VAL A 163 -17.97 23.47 -5.58
CA VAL A 163 -17.93 23.36 -7.03
C VAL A 163 -19.09 24.13 -7.64
N GLU A 164 -18.76 24.99 -8.60
CA GLU A 164 -19.71 25.84 -9.33
C GLU A 164 -19.57 25.62 -10.84
N GLY A 165 -20.61 26.01 -11.59
CA GLY A 165 -20.57 25.98 -13.06
C GLY A 165 -20.88 24.62 -13.69
N ILE A 166 -21.36 23.66 -12.93
CA ILE A 166 -21.86 22.37 -13.42
C ILE A 166 -23.39 22.38 -13.25
N GLU A 167 -24.12 22.25 -14.38
CA GLU A 167 -25.59 22.27 -14.37
C GLU A 167 -26.21 20.97 -13.87
N ASP A 168 -25.57 19.82 -14.16
CA ASP A 168 -25.98 18.52 -13.66
C ASP A 168 -25.64 18.41 -12.16
N GLU A 169 -26.66 18.43 -11.32
CA GLU A 169 -26.51 18.41 -9.86
C GLU A 169 -25.83 17.15 -9.34
N ALA A 170 -26.11 15.98 -9.94
CA ALA A 170 -25.45 14.72 -9.56
C ALA A 170 -23.96 14.76 -9.88
N LEU A 171 -23.58 15.23 -11.04
CA LEU A 171 -22.18 15.38 -11.45
C LEU A 171 -21.46 16.44 -10.58
N LYS A 172 -22.13 17.55 -10.29
CA LYS A 172 -21.61 18.59 -9.38
C LYS A 172 -21.31 18.01 -7.99
N ASN A 173 -22.22 17.22 -7.42
CA ASN A 173 -22.03 16.60 -6.12
C ASN A 173 -20.85 15.60 -6.14
N LYS A 174 -20.70 14.81 -7.19
CA LYS A 174 -19.53 13.92 -7.37
C LYS A 174 -18.21 14.70 -7.35
N TRP A 175 -18.14 15.81 -8.10
CA TRP A 175 -16.95 16.65 -8.16
C TRP A 175 -16.68 17.36 -6.84
N GLU A 176 -17.70 17.89 -6.17
CA GLU A 176 -17.54 18.53 -4.87
C GLU A 176 -17.03 17.55 -3.81
N TYR A 177 -17.59 16.34 -3.76
CA TYR A 177 -17.07 15.28 -2.91
C TYR A 177 -15.59 14.98 -3.22
N TYR A 178 -15.27 14.73 -4.48
CA TYR A 178 -13.92 14.36 -4.90
C TYR A 178 -12.88 15.43 -4.59
N VAL A 179 -13.13 16.67 -4.94
CA VAL A 179 -12.14 17.75 -4.67
C VAL A 179 -11.90 17.99 -3.19
N ASN A 180 -12.90 17.75 -2.33
CA ASN A 180 -12.71 17.84 -0.89
C ASN A 180 -11.87 16.64 -0.35
N GLN A 181 -12.02 15.44 -0.91
CA GLN A 181 -11.13 14.32 -0.59
C GLN A 181 -9.69 14.59 -1.07
N VAL A 182 -9.52 15.15 -2.25
CA VAL A 182 -8.22 15.56 -2.78
C VAL A 182 -7.58 16.65 -1.91
N TYR A 183 -8.36 17.60 -1.42
CA TYR A 183 -7.88 18.63 -0.50
C TYR A 183 -7.33 18.03 0.80
N GLU A 184 -8.04 17.07 1.40
CA GLU A 184 -7.56 16.39 2.61
C GLU A 184 -6.34 15.51 2.32
N MET A 185 -6.30 14.82 1.17
CA MET A 185 -5.12 14.08 0.73
C MET A 185 -3.91 15.03 0.55
N ASP A 186 -4.11 16.22 0.04
CA ASP A 186 -3.05 17.21 -0.07
C ASP A 186 -2.52 17.68 1.29
N GLN A 187 -3.38 17.76 2.32
CA GLN A 187 -2.93 18.00 3.68
C GLN A 187 -2.04 16.85 4.18
N PHE A 188 -2.41 15.59 3.89
CA PHE A 188 -1.55 14.44 4.17
C PHE A 188 -0.19 14.56 3.47
N VAL A 189 -0.14 15.02 2.22
CA VAL A 189 1.13 15.29 1.51
C VAL A 189 2.00 16.27 2.28
N GLY A 190 1.43 17.40 2.73
CA GLY A 190 2.15 18.38 3.53
C GLY A 190 2.65 17.83 4.87
N ASP A 191 1.81 17.09 5.57
CA ASP A 191 2.14 16.48 6.86
C ASP A 191 3.25 15.41 6.71
N LEU A 192 3.21 14.61 5.66
CA LEU A 192 4.24 13.62 5.38
C LEU A 192 5.60 14.27 5.11
N ILE A 193 5.64 15.30 4.27
CA ILE A 193 6.90 16.05 4.00
C ILE A 193 7.45 16.63 5.30
N LYS A 194 6.61 17.26 6.12
CA LYS A 194 7.01 17.79 7.41
C LYS A 194 7.60 16.71 8.33
N ALA A 195 6.93 15.56 8.44
CA ALA A 195 7.40 14.45 9.26
C ALA A 195 8.75 13.90 8.77
N VAL A 196 8.96 13.80 7.45
CA VAL A 196 10.23 13.40 6.85
C VAL A 196 11.33 14.42 7.11
N GLU A 197 11.04 15.72 7.01
CA GLU A 197 11.99 16.80 7.34
C GLU A 197 12.41 16.75 8.82
N GLU A 198 11.46 16.53 9.72
CA GLU A 198 11.72 16.44 11.17
C GLU A 198 12.62 15.25 11.55
N ARG A 199 12.65 14.18 10.75
CA ARG A 199 13.61 13.08 10.94
C ARG A 199 15.05 13.49 10.68
N ASN A 200 15.29 14.54 9.91
CA ASN A 200 16.60 15.05 9.56
C ASN A 200 17.55 13.99 8.97
N GLU A 201 17.01 13.15 8.10
CA GLU A 201 17.72 12.10 7.36
C GLU A 201 17.70 12.41 5.87
N PRO A 202 18.75 12.05 5.09
CA PRO A 202 18.72 12.17 3.63
C PRO A 202 17.51 11.42 3.06
N SER A 203 16.63 12.12 2.36
CA SER A 203 15.35 11.56 1.93
C SER A 203 14.92 12.05 0.56
N VAL A 204 14.27 11.15 -0.17
CA VAL A 204 13.55 11.44 -1.41
C VAL A 204 12.13 10.93 -1.27
N VAL A 205 11.15 11.76 -1.59
CA VAL A 205 9.73 11.38 -1.58
C VAL A 205 9.13 11.64 -2.95
N VAL A 206 8.49 10.62 -3.51
CA VAL A 206 7.84 10.72 -4.81
C VAL A 206 6.33 10.59 -4.62
N PHE A 207 5.60 11.59 -5.11
CA PHE A 207 4.14 11.52 -5.22
C PHE A 207 3.75 11.37 -6.68
N TYR A 208 2.81 10.48 -6.96
CA TYR A 208 2.25 10.34 -8.30
C TYR A 208 0.77 9.99 -8.25
N GLY A 209 0.02 10.42 -9.27
CA GLY A 209 -1.34 9.96 -9.50
C GLY A 209 -1.33 8.65 -10.28
N ASP A 210 -2.04 7.65 -9.79
CA ASP A 210 -2.11 6.32 -10.40
C ASP A 210 -3.04 6.25 -11.62
N HIS A 211 -4.13 7.00 -11.61
CA HIS A 211 -5.07 7.19 -12.71
C HIS A 211 -6.01 8.37 -12.43
N LEU A 212 -6.71 8.84 -13.46
CA LEU A 212 -7.78 9.83 -13.31
C LEU A 212 -9.03 9.24 -12.66
N PRO A 213 -9.87 10.05 -12.00
CA PRO A 213 -11.11 9.59 -11.39
C PRO A 213 -12.14 9.17 -12.44
N THR A 214 -13.07 8.28 -12.05
CA THR A 214 -14.20 7.85 -12.88
C THR A 214 -15.31 8.91 -12.89
N MET A 215 -15.10 9.97 -13.68
CA MET A 215 -16.02 11.11 -13.79
C MET A 215 -16.51 11.38 -15.21
N GLY A 216 -16.34 10.42 -16.11
CA GLY A 216 -16.72 10.57 -17.51
C GLY A 216 -15.86 11.60 -18.27
N LEU A 217 -14.64 11.87 -17.79
CA LEU A 217 -13.71 12.79 -18.45
C LEU A 217 -13.38 12.34 -19.87
N LYS A 218 -13.27 13.32 -20.75
CA LYS A 218 -12.80 13.16 -22.12
C LYS A 218 -11.47 13.90 -22.31
N ALA A 219 -10.74 13.55 -23.36
CA ALA A 219 -9.44 14.17 -23.63
C ALA A 219 -9.53 15.70 -23.76
N GLU A 220 -10.61 16.22 -24.34
CA GLU A 220 -10.85 17.65 -24.49
C GLU A 220 -11.04 18.41 -23.17
N ASP A 221 -11.42 17.72 -22.10
CA ASP A 221 -11.62 18.32 -20.76
C ASP A 221 -10.27 18.57 -20.05
N LEU A 222 -9.18 17.98 -20.55
CA LEU A 222 -7.89 18.00 -19.92
C LEU A 222 -6.91 18.96 -20.62
N LYS A 223 -6.08 19.63 -19.84
CA LYS A 223 -4.96 20.44 -20.39
C LYS A 223 -3.96 19.59 -21.17
N SER A 224 -3.71 18.35 -20.73
CA SER A 224 -2.83 17.39 -21.39
C SER A 224 -3.41 16.82 -22.70
N ARG A 225 -4.73 16.93 -22.89
CA ARG A 225 -5.45 16.29 -24.00
C ARG A 225 -5.26 14.77 -24.06
N TYR A 226 -4.92 14.12 -22.92
CA TYR A 226 -4.62 12.71 -22.87
C TYR A 226 -5.09 12.09 -21.54
N LEU A 227 -6.02 11.11 -21.61
CA LEU A 227 -6.65 10.48 -20.44
C LEU A 227 -5.68 9.64 -19.60
N TYR A 228 -4.60 9.14 -20.19
CA TYR A 228 -3.59 8.33 -19.52
C TYR A 228 -2.44 9.16 -18.94
N ASN A 229 -2.68 10.44 -18.68
CA ASN A 229 -1.74 11.30 -17.98
C ASN A 229 -2.29 11.71 -16.62
N THR A 230 -1.46 11.51 -15.61
CA THR A 230 -1.56 12.18 -14.30
C THR A 230 -0.34 13.07 -14.10
N ASN A 231 0.03 13.33 -12.87
CA ASN A 231 1.21 14.11 -12.52
C ASN A 231 2.08 13.34 -11.51
N TYR A 232 3.37 13.66 -11.48
CA TYR A 232 4.29 13.22 -10.45
C TYR A 232 5.14 14.39 -9.96
N VAL A 233 5.69 14.26 -8.77
CA VAL A 233 6.70 15.17 -8.23
C VAL A 233 7.71 14.40 -7.40
N ILE A 234 8.98 14.78 -7.49
CA ILE A 234 10.08 14.20 -6.72
C ILE A 234 10.59 15.28 -5.77
N TRP A 235 10.23 15.17 -4.51
CA TRP A 235 10.75 16.00 -3.43
C TRP A 235 12.03 15.38 -2.86
N ASP A 236 13.00 16.19 -2.47
CA ASP A 236 14.20 15.74 -1.78
C ASP A 236 14.74 16.81 -0.82
N ASN A 237 15.54 16.37 0.15
CA ASN A 237 16.30 17.24 1.04
C ASN A 237 17.83 17.08 0.87
N ILE A 238 18.26 16.51 -0.25
CA ILE A 238 19.66 16.21 -0.53
C ILE A 238 20.26 17.11 -1.64
N GLY A 239 19.49 18.07 -2.15
CA GLY A 239 19.96 19.06 -3.12
C GLY A 239 19.98 18.56 -4.56
N LEU A 240 19.08 17.66 -4.95
CA LEU A 240 18.93 17.27 -6.35
C LEU A 240 18.54 18.46 -7.21
N GLN A 241 19.16 18.59 -8.37
CA GLN A 241 18.81 19.63 -9.32
C GLN A 241 17.39 19.39 -9.86
N LYS A 242 16.58 20.45 -9.89
CA LYS A 242 15.25 20.41 -10.52
C LYS A 242 15.39 20.14 -12.02
N ASP A 243 14.75 19.07 -12.47
CA ASP A 243 14.75 18.62 -13.86
C ASP A 243 13.36 18.11 -14.23
N ASP A 244 12.54 19.01 -14.80
CA ASP A 244 11.18 18.73 -15.18
C ASP A 244 11.12 17.93 -16.48
N LYS A 245 10.42 16.82 -16.48
CA LYS A 245 10.19 16.01 -17.66
C LYS A 245 8.93 15.14 -17.55
N ASN A 246 8.35 14.81 -18.68
CA ASN A 246 7.26 13.85 -18.74
C ASN A 246 7.84 12.43 -18.79
N ILE A 247 7.37 11.55 -17.93
CA ILE A 247 7.84 10.16 -17.86
C ILE A 247 6.67 9.18 -17.79
N PRO A 248 6.78 7.98 -18.40
CA PRO A 248 5.84 6.90 -18.17
C PRO A 248 6.09 6.21 -16.82
N ALA A 249 5.07 5.58 -16.28
CA ALA A 249 5.14 4.92 -14.98
C ALA A 249 6.26 3.87 -14.90
N TYR A 250 6.49 3.09 -15.94
CA TYR A 250 7.54 2.07 -15.97
C TYR A 250 8.98 2.62 -15.96
N GLN A 251 9.18 3.95 -16.11
CA GLN A 251 10.49 4.61 -16.02
C GLN A 251 10.70 5.36 -14.70
N LEU A 252 9.68 5.52 -13.85
CA LEU A 252 9.78 6.36 -12.66
C LEU A 252 10.90 5.91 -11.71
N MET A 253 10.92 4.66 -11.31
CA MET A 253 11.93 4.16 -10.37
C MET A 253 13.33 4.21 -10.96
N SER A 254 13.50 3.88 -12.24
CA SER A 254 14.81 3.99 -12.91
C SER A 254 15.34 5.42 -12.92
N GLU A 255 14.46 6.41 -13.11
CA GLU A 255 14.81 7.84 -13.06
C GLU A 255 15.25 8.25 -11.64
N VAL A 256 14.48 7.90 -10.63
CA VAL A 256 14.82 8.21 -9.23
C VAL A 256 16.14 7.55 -8.83
N LEU A 257 16.29 6.27 -9.11
CA LEU A 257 17.53 5.54 -8.80
C LEU A 257 18.75 6.09 -9.53
N ASN A 258 18.58 6.48 -10.79
CA ASN A 258 19.68 7.11 -11.56
C ASN A 258 20.14 8.45 -10.95
N ARG A 259 19.21 9.27 -10.47
CA ARG A 259 19.53 10.52 -9.79
C ARG A 259 20.27 10.32 -8.47
N LEU A 260 20.08 9.16 -7.83
CA LEU A 260 20.75 8.77 -6.59
C LEU A 260 22.06 8.00 -6.86
N ASP A 261 22.50 7.88 -8.11
CA ASP A 261 23.63 7.05 -8.54
C ASP A 261 23.49 5.58 -8.11
N ILE A 262 22.26 5.08 -8.13
CA ILE A 262 21.94 3.69 -7.84
C ILE A 262 21.64 2.94 -9.14
N HIS A 263 22.43 1.90 -9.40
CA HIS A 263 22.38 1.09 -10.62
C HIS A 263 22.08 -0.37 -10.29
N SER A 264 21.08 -0.60 -9.43
CA SER A 264 20.60 -1.90 -9.03
C SER A 264 19.24 -2.20 -9.69
N GLY A 265 18.97 -3.48 -9.92
CA GLY A 265 17.74 -3.95 -10.56
C GLY A 265 17.90 -4.08 -12.09
N THR A 266 17.55 -5.26 -12.61
CA THR A 266 17.77 -5.62 -14.02
C THR A 266 17.03 -4.70 -14.98
N VAL A 267 15.72 -4.51 -14.77
CA VAL A 267 14.89 -3.69 -15.64
C VAL A 267 15.20 -2.20 -15.46
N PHE A 268 15.47 -1.75 -14.23
CA PHE A 268 15.85 -0.36 -13.96
C PHE A 268 17.18 0.01 -14.61
N ASN A 269 18.18 -0.86 -14.53
CA ASN A 269 19.44 -0.68 -15.25
C ASN A 269 19.25 -0.67 -16.76
N TYR A 270 18.39 -1.52 -17.28
CA TYR A 270 18.04 -1.52 -18.68
C TYR A 270 17.48 -0.15 -19.12
N HIS A 271 16.55 0.43 -18.39
CA HIS A 271 16.03 1.77 -18.68
C HIS A 271 17.12 2.84 -18.64
N GLN A 272 17.98 2.81 -17.61
CA GLN A 272 19.05 3.78 -17.47
C GLN A 272 20.03 3.75 -18.65
N GLN A 273 20.36 2.56 -19.16
CA GLN A 273 21.35 2.36 -20.21
C GLN A 273 20.79 2.47 -21.64
N ARG A 274 19.54 2.09 -21.84
CA ARG A 274 18.97 1.87 -23.17
C ARG A 274 17.87 2.84 -23.58
N LYS A 275 17.35 3.64 -22.65
CA LYS A 275 16.37 4.67 -22.94
C LYS A 275 16.87 5.60 -24.04
N GLY A 276 16.03 5.84 -25.06
CA GLY A 276 16.39 6.66 -26.21
C GLY A 276 17.14 5.93 -27.32
N THR A 277 17.46 4.65 -27.19
CA THR A 277 18.03 3.85 -28.28
C THR A 277 16.94 3.38 -29.26
N LYS A 278 17.32 3.06 -30.49
CA LYS A 278 16.36 2.67 -31.56
C LYS A 278 15.50 1.49 -31.20
N ASN A 279 16.03 0.47 -30.53
CA ASN A 279 15.34 -0.77 -30.21
C ASN A 279 14.84 -0.83 -28.77
N TYR A 280 14.80 0.32 -28.08
CA TYR A 280 14.48 0.36 -26.66
C TYR A 280 13.22 -0.41 -26.27
N LEU A 281 12.10 -0.18 -26.94
CA LEU A 281 10.83 -0.83 -26.60
C LEU A 281 10.75 -2.31 -27.01
N SER A 282 11.33 -2.67 -28.18
CA SER A 282 11.36 -4.07 -28.60
C SER A 282 12.29 -4.93 -27.73
N ASP A 283 13.42 -4.38 -27.32
CA ASP A 283 14.33 -5.09 -26.44
C ASP A 283 13.76 -5.18 -25.01
N LEU A 284 12.99 -4.16 -24.56
CA LEU A 284 12.25 -4.24 -23.30
C LEU A 284 11.21 -5.36 -23.33
N GLU A 285 10.48 -5.52 -24.42
CA GLU A 285 9.52 -6.61 -24.59
C GLU A 285 10.18 -7.98 -24.46
N LEU A 286 11.34 -8.17 -25.11
CA LEU A 286 12.11 -9.42 -25.02
C LEU A 286 12.63 -9.68 -23.61
N LEU A 287 13.17 -8.66 -22.95
CA LEU A 287 13.64 -8.75 -21.57
C LEU A 287 12.50 -9.11 -20.60
N GLN A 288 11.38 -8.42 -20.72
CA GLN A 288 10.19 -8.66 -19.91
C GLN A 288 9.65 -10.08 -20.13
N TYR A 289 9.57 -10.54 -21.38
CA TYR A 289 9.18 -11.90 -21.70
C TYR A 289 10.12 -12.94 -21.08
N ASP A 290 11.43 -12.75 -21.19
CA ASP A 290 12.40 -13.67 -20.58
C ASP A 290 12.23 -13.77 -19.06
N ILE A 291 12.01 -12.65 -18.40
CA ILE A 291 11.82 -12.60 -16.94
C ILE A 291 10.52 -13.32 -16.52
N LEU A 292 9.40 -13.04 -17.19
CA LEU A 292 8.08 -13.48 -16.76
C LEU A 292 7.72 -14.89 -17.29
N TYR A 293 8.00 -15.17 -18.55
CA TYR A 293 7.52 -16.36 -19.24
C TYR A 293 8.61 -17.18 -19.89
N GLY A 294 9.83 -16.63 -19.99
CA GLY A 294 10.97 -17.28 -20.61
C GLY A 294 11.76 -18.15 -19.64
N LYS A 295 13.01 -18.37 -19.96
CA LYS A 295 13.94 -19.18 -19.17
C LYS A 295 14.78 -18.36 -18.20
N GLN A 296 14.51 -17.06 -18.09
CA GLN A 296 15.24 -16.15 -17.22
C GLN A 296 16.75 -16.12 -17.48
N TYR A 297 17.12 -16.15 -18.75
CA TYR A 297 18.52 -16.09 -19.18
C TYR A 297 19.26 -14.86 -18.64
N VAL A 298 18.54 -13.74 -18.52
CA VAL A 298 19.09 -12.48 -17.98
C VAL A 298 19.65 -12.63 -16.57
N TYR A 299 19.13 -13.55 -15.78
CA TYR A 299 19.59 -13.81 -14.41
C TYR A 299 20.73 -14.83 -14.31
N ASN A 300 21.10 -15.46 -15.42
CA ASN A 300 22.17 -16.47 -15.46
C ASN A 300 22.08 -17.51 -14.34
N GLY A 301 20.86 -18.00 -14.09
CA GLY A 301 20.56 -19.00 -13.05
C GLY A 301 20.51 -18.47 -11.61
N LYS A 302 20.57 -17.15 -11.42
CA LYS A 302 20.52 -16.50 -10.09
C LYS A 302 19.42 -15.43 -10.04
N ALA A 303 18.17 -15.84 -10.08
CA ALA A 303 17.05 -14.91 -9.96
C ALA A 303 17.15 -14.09 -8.65
N PRO A 304 16.86 -12.77 -8.69
CA PRO A 304 16.96 -11.89 -7.51
C PRO A 304 16.03 -12.27 -6.37
N ILE A 305 14.95 -12.95 -6.69
CA ILE A 305 13.99 -13.46 -5.73
C ILE A 305 13.44 -14.81 -6.21
N THR A 306 13.42 -15.80 -5.33
CA THR A 306 12.85 -17.14 -5.56
C THR A 306 11.72 -17.45 -4.61
N GLU A 307 11.72 -16.84 -3.43
CA GLU A 307 10.71 -16.99 -2.39
C GLU A 307 10.58 -15.69 -1.59
N GLY A 308 9.35 -15.27 -1.30
CA GLY A 308 9.10 -14.12 -0.44
C GLY A 308 9.26 -14.46 1.04
N HIS A 309 9.60 -13.43 1.83
CA HIS A 309 9.80 -13.54 3.28
C HIS A 309 9.01 -12.47 4.06
N MET A 310 8.04 -11.84 3.41
CA MET A 310 7.31 -10.70 3.96
C MET A 310 6.52 -11.06 5.22
N VAL A 311 6.49 -10.13 6.15
CA VAL A 311 5.64 -10.15 7.35
C VAL A 311 4.54 -9.12 7.19
N MET A 312 3.31 -9.49 7.55
CA MET A 312 2.19 -8.57 7.58
C MET A 312 2.19 -7.77 8.88
N GLY A 313 2.19 -6.43 8.74
CA GLY A 313 2.30 -5.50 9.86
C GLY A 313 3.72 -5.44 10.45
N ILE A 314 3.97 -4.43 11.25
CA ILE A 314 5.28 -4.17 11.89
C ILE A 314 5.27 -4.44 13.39
N ARG A 315 4.11 -4.70 13.99
CA ARG A 315 3.93 -4.93 15.42
C ARG A 315 3.23 -6.24 15.68
N ASN A 316 3.66 -6.95 16.72
CA ASN A 316 2.97 -8.13 17.20
C ASN A 316 1.73 -7.72 17.99
N VAL A 317 0.64 -8.45 17.79
CA VAL A 317 -0.47 -8.47 18.74
C VAL A 317 -0.05 -9.34 19.92
N SER A 318 -0.25 -8.85 21.13
CA SER A 318 0.05 -9.60 22.36
C SER A 318 -1.10 -9.55 23.36
N LEU A 319 -1.21 -10.58 24.19
CA LEU A 319 -2.11 -10.64 25.33
C LEU A 319 -1.31 -10.46 26.60
N SER A 320 -1.92 -9.75 27.58
CA SER A 320 -1.32 -9.54 28.90
C SER A 320 -2.16 -10.16 30.02
N SER A 321 -3.49 -10.06 29.92
CA SER A 321 -4.39 -10.58 30.94
C SER A 321 -5.77 -10.90 30.41
N ILE A 322 -6.52 -11.66 31.21
CA ILE A 322 -7.89 -12.05 30.95
C ILE A 322 -8.71 -11.86 32.22
N VAL A 323 -9.90 -11.28 32.09
CA VAL A 323 -10.81 -11.02 33.21
C VAL A 323 -12.21 -11.51 32.87
N PRO A 324 -12.84 -12.36 33.70
CA PRO A 324 -14.23 -12.77 33.51
C PRO A 324 -15.16 -11.56 33.51
N GLN A 325 -16.19 -11.59 32.66
CA GLN A 325 -17.29 -10.60 32.66
C GLN A 325 -18.45 -11.05 33.50
N LEU A 326 -19.23 -10.09 34.03
CA LEU A 326 -20.35 -10.37 34.96
C LEU A 326 -21.46 -11.25 34.33
N ASN A 327 -21.71 -11.14 33.02
CA ASN A 327 -22.84 -11.76 32.35
C ASN A 327 -22.50 -12.96 31.45
N SER A 328 -21.27 -13.22 31.19
CA SER A 328 -20.63 -14.33 30.48
C SER A 328 -19.47 -13.83 29.60
N GLY A 329 -18.51 -14.71 29.35
CA GLY A 329 -17.32 -14.39 28.54
C GLY A 329 -16.24 -13.65 29.31
N TYR A 330 -15.34 -13.04 28.59
CA TYR A 330 -14.11 -12.47 29.13
C TYR A 330 -13.74 -11.16 28.45
N SER A 331 -13.03 -10.29 29.19
CA SER A 331 -12.26 -9.20 28.61
C SER A 331 -10.81 -9.66 28.48
N LEU A 332 -10.28 -9.60 27.27
CA LEU A 332 -8.88 -9.82 26.95
C LEU A 332 -8.17 -8.49 26.85
N TYR A 333 -7.10 -8.32 27.61
CA TYR A 333 -6.24 -7.15 27.58
C TYR A 333 -4.91 -7.49 26.91
N GLY A 334 -4.36 -6.53 26.19
CA GLY A 334 -3.13 -6.71 25.44
C GLY A 334 -2.72 -5.46 24.68
N GLU A 335 -2.02 -5.65 23.57
CA GLU A 335 -1.49 -4.54 22.77
C GLU A 335 -1.70 -4.78 21.27
N ASN A 336 -1.80 -3.67 20.53
CA ASN A 336 -1.88 -3.61 19.07
C ASN A 336 -3.14 -4.25 18.45
N PHE A 337 -4.24 -4.30 19.22
CA PHE A 337 -5.51 -4.72 18.67
C PHE A 337 -6.08 -3.71 17.67
N THR A 338 -6.77 -4.22 16.66
CA THR A 338 -7.54 -3.43 15.69
C THR A 338 -8.95 -4.01 15.53
N LYS A 339 -9.79 -3.33 14.78
CA LYS A 339 -11.13 -3.84 14.39
C LYS A 339 -11.07 -5.21 13.68
N TYR A 340 -9.91 -5.57 13.17
CA TYR A 340 -9.67 -6.83 12.45
C TYR A 340 -9.05 -7.92 13.33
N SER A 341 -8.84 -7.65 14.61
CA SER A 341 -8.38 -8.65 15.56
C SER A 341 -9.52 -9.63 15.90
N ARG A 342 -9.20 -10.92 15.86
CA ARG A 342 -10.13 -12.01 16.16
C ARG A 342 -9.50 -12.95 17.18
N VAL A 343 -10.31 -13.42 18.13
CA VAL A 343 -9.86 -14.35 19.17
C VAL A 343 -10.08 -15.79 18.70
N TYR A 344 -9.08 -16.62 18.93
CA TYR A 344 -9.08 -18.05 18.67
C TYR A 344 -8.86 -18.80 19.98
N VAL A 345 -9.65 -19.84 20.21
CA VAL A 345 -9.48 -20.77 21.33
C VAL A 345 -9.29 -22.18 20.74
N ASN A 346 -8.16 -22.81 21.08
CA ASN A 346 -7.78 -24.11 20.53
C ASN A 346 -7.81 -24.16 18.99
N GLY A 347 -7.46 -23.05 18.33
CA GLY A 347 -7.46 -22.92 16.88
C GLY A 347 -8.80 -22.54 16.25
N GLU A 348 -9.87 -22.48 17.03
CA GLU A 348 -11.22 -22.15 16.55
C GLU A 348 -11.56 -20.68 16.80
N LYS A 349 -12.01 -19.97 15.75
CA LYS A 349 -12.44 -18.57 15.85
C LYS A 349 -13.65 -18.44 16.77
N GLN A 350 -13.56 -17.54 17.73
CA GLN A 350 -14.61 -17.27 18.70
C GLN A 350 -15.34 -15.95 18.39
N LYS A 351 -16.54 -15.81 18.96
CA LYS A 351 -17.27 -14.55 18.92
C LYS A 351 -16.57 -13.53 19.79
N SER A 352 -16.00 -12.53 19.17
CA SER A 352 -15.23 -11.47 19.84
C SER A 352 -15.58 -10.09 19.29
N SER A 353 -15.40 -9.07 20.10
CA SER A 353 -15.63 -7.68 19.71
C SER A 353 -14.47 -6.78 20.13
N PHE A 354 -13.97 -6.00 19.19
CA PHE A 354 -12.95 -4.99 19.41
C PHE A 354 -13.56 -3.80 20.19
N LEU A 355 -12.90 -3.39 21.28
CA LEU A 355 -13.26 -2.19 22.01
C LEU A 355 -12.26 -1.05 21.74
N ASN A 356 -10.98 -1.34 21.89
CA ASN A 356 -9.87 -0.43 21.60
C ASN A 356 -8.57 -1.23 21.39
N ASN A 357 -7.47 -0.53 21.14
CA ASN A 357 -6.18 -1.14 20.83
C ASN A 357 -5.58 -2.00 21.96
N THR A 358 -6.17 -1.96 23.17
CA THR A 358 -5.70 -2.73 24.33
C THR A 358 -6.75 -3.68 24.90
N ARG A 359 -7.98 -3.73 24.33
CA ARG A 359 -9.07 -4.56 24.87
C ARG A 359 -9.97 -5.15 23.78
N ILE A 360 -10.19 -6.46 23.90
CA ILE A 360 -11.16 -7.23 23.12
C ILE A 360 -12.07 -8.00 24.09
N ASN A 361 -13.37 -8.04 23.83
CA ASN A 361 -14.28 -8.90 24.56
C ASN A 361 -14.46 -10.22 23.80
N LEU A 362 -14.35 -11.32 24.56
CA LEU A 362 -14.68 -12.67 24.14
C LEU A 362 -16.05 -13.04 24.70
N SER A 363 -17.03 -13.27 23.84
CA SER A 363 -18.41 -13.52 24.21
C SER A 363 -18.77 -15.01 24.10
N GLU A 364 -19.72 -15.46 24.92
CA GLU A 364 -20.35 -16.78 24.80
C GLU A 364 -19.35 -17.97 24.83
N THR A 365 -18.19 -17.78 25.42
CA THR A 365 -17.15 -18.81 25.52
C THR A 365 -16.86 -19.09 26.99
N GLU A 366 -16.86 -20.36 27.37
CA GLU A 366 -16.37 -20.82 28.67
C GLU A 366 -14.96 -21.42 28.47
N LEU A 367 -13.99 -20.89 29.19
CA LEU A 367 -12.62 -21.36 29.16
C LEU A 367 -12.36 -22.39 30.27
N LYS A 368 -11.55 -23.38 29.94
CA LYS A 368 -11.06 -24.40 30.87
C LYS A 368 -9.54 -24.32 30.97
N ASP A 369 -9.01 -24.72 32.10
CA ASP A 369 -7.56 -24.83 32.28
C ASP A 369 -6.96 -25.71 31.17
N GLY A 370 -5.92 -25.20 30.53
CA GLY A 370 -5.28 -25.84 29.38
C GLY A 370 -5.75 -25.34 28.02
N ASP A 371 -6.82 -24.56 27.94
CA ASP A 371 -7.23 -23.95 26.67
C ASP A 371 -6.15 -22.98 26.16
N VAL A 372 -5.90 -23.02 24.84
CA VAL A 372 -4.91 -22.20 24.16
C VAL A 372 -5.60 -21.02 23.45
N ILE A 373 -5.23 -19.81 23.82
CA ILE A 373 -5.81 -18.58 23.28
C ILE A 373 -4.78 -17.90 22.39
N GLN A 374 -5.22 -17.41 21.24
CA GLN A 374 -4.45 -16.55 20.33
C GLN A 374 -5.35 -15.42 19.80
N VAL A 375 -4.72 -14.34 19.37
CA VAL A 375 -5.38 -13.29 18.62
C VAL A 375 -4.76 -13.22 17.22
N GLY A 376 -5.62 -13.31 16.21
CA GLY A 376 -5.23 -13.17 14.79
C GLY A 376 -5.66 -11.84 14.22
N GLN A 377 -4.83 -11.24 13.37
CA GLN A 377 -5.21 -10.15 12.48
C GLN A 377 -5.76 -10.76 11.19
N VAL A 378 -7.03 -10.52 10.93
CA VAL A 378 -7.80 -11.27 9.93
C VAL A 378 -8.36 -10.32 8.87
N GLY A 379 -8.03 -10.60 7.62
CA GLY A 379 -8.52 -9.89 6.46
C GLY A 379 -9.81 -10.47 5.88
N SER A 380 -10.06 -10.17 4.62
CA SER A 380 -11.22 -10.66 3.88
C SER A 380 -11.22 -12.20 3.81
N SER A 381 -12.42 -12.79 3.74
CA SER A 381 -12.59 -14.26 3.67
C SER A 381 -11.90 -15.03 4.79
N ASP A 382 -11.86 -14.44 6.00
CA ASP A 382 -11.20 -15.01 7.18
C ASP A 382 -9.70 -15.33 6.98
N THR A 383 -9.04 -14.63 6.07
CA THR A 383 -7.59 -14.75 5.86
C THR A 383 -6.85 -14.31 7.11
N ILE A 384 -6.06 -15.21 7.68
CA ILE A 384 -5.21 -14.90 8.83
C ILE A 384 -3.89 -14.35 8.33
N PHE A 385 -3.66 -13.04 8.47
CA PHE A 385 -2.40 -12.41 8.10
C PHE A 385 -1.30 -12.62 9.14
N ARG A 386 -1.67 -12.65 10.41
CA ARG A 386 -0.73 -12.82 11.52
C ARG A 386 -1.44 -13.35 12.76
N MET A 387 -0.80 -14.24 13.50
CA MET A 387 -1.27 -14.75 14.78
C MET A 387 -0.31 -14.36 15.90
N SER A 388 -0.86 -14.00 17.06
CA SER A 388 -0.08 -13.80 18.28
C SER A 388 0.62 -15.09 18.74
N ASP A 389 1.52 -14.97 19.70
CA ASP A 389 1.95 -16.12 20.48
C ASP A 389 0.73 -16.86 21.05
N LYS A 390 0.90 -18.13 21.36
CA LYS A 390 -0.06 -18.94 22.08
C LYS A 390 -0.01 -18.60 23.57
N TYR A 391 -1.18 -18.52 24.19
CA TYR A 391 -1.35 -18.27 25.60
C TYR A 391 -2.21 -19.40 26.18
N THR A 392 -1.67 -20.13 27.17
CA THR A 392 -2.44 -21.16 27.88
C THR A 392 -3.24 -20.50 28.98
N TYR A 393 -4.55 -20.73 29.01
CA TYR A 393 -5.41 -20.34 30.13
C TYR A 393 -5.19 -21.29 31.29
N GLN A 394 -4.82 -20.77 32.45
CA GLN A 394 -4.53 -21.57 33.64
C GLN A 394 -4.90 -20.78 34.90
N ASN A 395 -5.83 -21.31 35.70
CA ASN A 395 -6.28 -20.68 36.96
C ASN A 395 -6.66 -19.19 36.81
N GLY A 396 -7.37 -18.85 35.75
CA GLY A 396 -7.80 -17.46 35.49
C GLY A 396 -6.70 -16.55 34.94
N GLN A 397 -5.55 -17.07 34.56
CA GLN A 397 -4.42 -16.32 34.03
C GLN A 397 -3.99 -16.82 32.66
N LEU A 398 -3.26 -15.99 31.92
CA LEU A 398 -2.65 -16.33 30.64
C LEU A 398 -1.16 -16.61 30.82
N VAL A 399 -0.73 -17.78 30.37
CA VAL A 399 0.70 -18.18 30.36
C VAL A 399 1.18 -18.17 28.92
N LYS A 400 2.05 -17.22 28.60
CA LYS A 400 2.60 -17.04 27.26
C LYS A 400 3.55 -18.18 26.88
N GLN A 401 3.40 -18.70 25.68
CA GLN A 401 4.34 -19.62 25.03
C GLN A 401 5.18 -18.83 24.01
N GLU A 402 6.37 -18.41 24.44
CA GLU A 402 7.26 -17.58 23.63
C GLU A 402 7.63 -18.25 22.30
N GLY A 403 7.72 -17.44 21.22
CA GLY A 403 8.16 -17.89 19.90
C GLY A 403 7.14 -18.73 19.15
N THR A 404 5.88 -18.75 19.59
CA THR A 404 4.79 -19.47 18.90
C THR A 404 3.94 -18.57 18.00
N ALA A 405 4.25 -17.27 17.94
CA ALA A 405 3.61 -16.36 16.99
C ALA A 405 3.88 -16.81 15.55
N THR A 406 2.86 -16.72 14.72
CA THR A 406 2.99 -17.02 13.29
C THR A 406 2.99 -15.70 12.52
N ASP A 407 4.13 -15.08 12.40
CA ASP A 407 4.34 -13.86 11.61
C ASP A 407 4.55 -14.15 10.13
N LYS A 408 4.66 -15.42 9.76
CA LYS A 408 4.61 -15.95 8.41
C LYS A 408 3.57 -17.06 8.34
N SER A 409 2.30 -16.73 8.55
CA SER A 409 1.34 -17.77 8.26
C SER A 409 1.33 -17.98 6.74
N LYS A 410 1.93 -19.05 6.27
CA LYS A 410 1.84 -19.48 4.87
C LYS A 410 0.38 -19.64 4.43
N SER A 411 -0.56 -19.66 5.37
CA SER A 411 -1.99 -19.75 5.09
C SER A 411 -2.53 -18.65 4.18
N TRP A 412 -1.99 -17.42 4.23
CA TRP A 412 -2.44 -16.36 3.34
C TRP A 412 -1.70 -16.36 1.99
N VAL A 413 -0.47 -16.90 1.93
CA VAL A 413 0.30 -17.02 0.68
C VAL A 413 -0.31 -18.07 -0.24
N ASP A 414 -0.83 -19.15 0.34
CA ASP A 414 -1.39 -20.28 -0.41
C ASP A 414 -2.89 -20.11 -0.74
N GLN A 415 -3.55 -19.07 -0.24
CA GLN A 415 -4.96 -18.83 -0.51
C GLN A 415 -5.17 -18.16 -1.87
N ASP A 416 -6.06 -18.74 -2.67
CA ASP A 416 -6.56 -18.11 -3.89
C ASP A 416 -7.61 -17.06 -3.48
N TYR A 417 -7.26 -15.79 -3.55
CA TYR A 417 -8.21 -14.72 -3.29
C TYR A 417 -8.97 -14.40 -4.54
N ASP A 418 -10.29 -14.59 -4.50
CA ASP A 418 -11.20 -13.97 -5.47
C ASP A 418 -11.19 -12.47 -5.21
N VAL A 419 -10.49 -11.76 -6.08
CA VAL A 419 -10.44 -10.31 -6.07
C VAL A 419 -11.58 -9.82 -6.97
N ASN A 420 -12.71 -9.51 -6.37
CA ASN A 420 -13.80 -8.80 -7.00
C ASN A 420 -13.62 -7.29 -6.85
#